data_c01e162b5a50f93169e8449eed706fc6
#
_entry.id   c01e162b5a50f93169e8449eed706fc6
#
_cell.length_a   1.000
_cell.length_b   1.000
_cell.length_c   1.000
_cell.angle_alpha   90.00
_cell.angle_beta   90.00
_cell.angle_gamma   90.00
#
_symmetry.space_group_name_H-M   'P 1'
#
loop_
_entity.id
_entity.type
_entity.pdbx_description
1 polymer ?
#
loop_
_entity_poly.entity_id
_entity_poly.type
_entity_poly.pdbx_seq_one_letter_code
_entity_poly.pdbx_strand_id
1 'polypeptide(L)'
;IEGVSDVRDESDRDGMRVVVEIRRGNDANFVLDQLYARTKLQTRVSVNLVGLVGREPKVLSLMEIMREFLEFRCDAVERRARHELQKASGRLHIVEGYLAVQAAPDAVVATVRAAKDGPTAQAALQEKPFWLSEKQAEAVLAMPLRRLTSLEHDKLKAEEAELTARVDDLTGLLGDRSRVIATVGSVEKADRARE
;
A
#
# COMPACT_ATOMS: atom_id res chain seq x y z
N ILE A 1 22.37 49.05 19.54
CA ILE A 1 23.53 48.41 18.87
C ILE A 1 24.35 49.55 18.28
N GLU A 2 25.61 49.62 18.63
CA GLU A 2 26.51 50.60 18.06
C GLU A 2 26.74 50.35 16.58
N GLY A 3 26.86 51.42 15.79
CA GLY A 3 27.11 51.31 14.36
C GLY A 3 25.87 51.33 13.48
N VAL A 4 24.67 51.21 14.02
CA VAL A 4 23.40 51.32 13.27
C VAL A 4 23.05 52.80 13.08
N SER A 5 22.72 53.22 11.87
CA SER A 5 22.26 54.55 11.51
C SER A 5 20.75 54.64 11.45
N ASP A 6 20.11 53.70 10.79
CA ASP A 6 18.66 53.64 10.58
C ASP A 6 18.17 52.20 10.42
N VAL A 7 16.88 51.96 10.70
CA VAL A 7 16.22 50.68 10.51
C VAL A 7 14.86 50.93 9.87
N ARG A 8 14.64 50.26 8.70
CA ARG A 8 13.39 50.38 7.95
C ARG A 8 12.80 49.02 7.69
N ASP A 9 11.48 48.95 7.73
CA ASP A 9 10.70 47.79 7.27
C ASP A 9 10.28 48.06 5.82
N GLU A 10 10.83 47.28 4.90
CA GLU A 10 10.51 47.28 3.46
C GLU A 10 9.77 46.02 3.04
N SER A 11 9.03 45.39 3.96
CA SER A 11 8.26 44.18 3.68
C SER A 11 7.15 44.47 2.67
N ASP A 12 7.00 43.58 1.69
CA ASP A 12 6.00 43.69 0.65
C ASP A 12 5.31 42.31 0.43
N ARG A 13 4.62 42.15 -0.71
CA ARG A 13 3.93 40.88 -1.08
C ARG A 13 4.90 39.76 -1.38
N ASP A 14 6.14 40.06 -1.71
CA ASP A 14 7.17 39.08 -2.09
C ASP A 14 7.89 38.52 -0.85
N GLY A 15 7.74 39.19 0.32
CA GLY A 15 8.28 38.70 1.57
C GLY A 15 8.63 39.78 2.59
N MET A 16 9.14 39.31 3.73
CA MET A 16 9.56 40.14 4.84
C MET A 16 10.99 40.66 4.59
N ARG A 17 11.17 42.01 4.61
CA ARG A 17 12.47 42.66 4.37
C ARG A 17 12.70 43.74 5.38
N VAL A 18 13.69 43.56 6.26
CA VAL A 18 14.16 44.56 7.20
C VAL A 18 15.52 45.08 6.72
N VAL A 19 15.62 46.38 6.48
CA VAL A 19 16.86 47.06 6.05
C VAL A 19 17.48 47.78 7.23
N VAL A 20 18.75 47.47 7.53
CA VAL A 20 19.53 48.10 8.59
C VAL A 20 20.66 48.88 7.95
N GLU A 21 20.62 50.20 8.06
CA GLU A 21 21.68 51.08 7.58
C GLU A 21 22.81 51.22 8.61
N ILE A 22 24.04 51.12 8.14
CA ILE A 22 25.22 51.13 8.99
C ILE A 22 25.96 52.46 8.80
N ARG A 23 26.42 53.05 9.91
CA ARG A 23 27.23 54.27 9.87
C ARG A 23 28.56 54.05 9.18
N ARG A 24 29.02 55.05 8.41
CA ARG A 24 30.31 55.00 7.71
C ARG A 24 31.45 54.69 8.69
N GLY A 25 32.30 53.73 8.34
CA GLY A 25 33.45 53.31 9.14
C GLY A 25 33.20 52.14 10.09
N ASN A 26 31.97 51.63 10.20
CA ASN A 26 31.68 50.42 10.97
C ASN A 26 31.67 49.18 10.06
N ASP A 27 32.10 48.03 10.62
CA ASP A 27 32.07 46.74 9.94
C ASP A 27 30.66 46.16 9.97
N ALA A 28 30.15 45.80 8.81
CA ALA A 28 28.83 45.21 8.64
C ALA A 28 28.69 43.85 9.34
N ASN A 29 29.74 43.04 9.31
CA ASN A 29 29.70 41.71 9.94
C ASN A 29 29.64 41.81 11.46
N PHE A 30 30.39 42.75 12.03
CA PHE A 30 30.33 43.03 13.48
C PHE A 30 28.93 43.46 13.94
N VAL A 31 28.29 44.36 13.18
CA VAL A 31 26.91 44.78 13.47
C VAL A 31 25.93 43.62 13.34
N LEU A 32 26.10 42.77 12.33
CA LEU A 32 25.26 41.57 12.11
C LEU A 32 25.39 40.58 13.29
N ASP A 33 26.61 40.29 13.73
CA ASP A 33 26.86 39.41 14.88
C ASP A 33 26.22 39.97 16.16
N GLN A 34 26.26 41.29 16.36
CA GLN A 34 25.60 41.97 17.47
C GLN A 34 24.05 41.87 17.36
N LEU A 35 23.49 41.95 16.16
CA LEU A 35 22.07 41.76 15.91
C LEU A 35 21.64 40.34 16.28
N TYR A 36 22.38 39.32 15.86
CA TYR A 36 22.11 37.91 16.21
C TYR A 36 22.23 37.66 17.73
N ALA A 37 23.26 38.25 18.39
CA ALA A 37 23.52 38.02 19.81
C ALA A 37 22.54 38.76 20.75
N ARG A 38 22.11 39.98 20.37
CA ARG A 38 21.36 40.87 21.26
C ARG A 38 19.90 41.10 20.90
N THR A 39 19.44 40.56 19.76
CA THR A 39 18.04 40.69 19.35
C THR A 39 17.40 39.33 19.12
N LYS A 40 16.08 39.32 18.87
CA LYS A 40 15.33 38.10 18.52
C LYS A 40 15.47 37.73 17.04
N LEU A 41 16.45 38.26 16.30
CA LEU A 41 16.69 37.91 14.91
C LEU A 41 17.07 36.43 14.77
N GLN A 42 17.71 35.85 15.79
CA GLN A 42 17.95 34.42 15.92
C GLN A 42 17.36 33.92 17.24
N THR A 43 16.47 32.95 17.17
CA THR A 43 15.84 32.32 18.33
C THR A 43 16.10 30.83 18.32
N ARG A 44 16.39 30.27 19.47
CA ARG A 44 16.46 28.80 19.65
C ARG A 44 15.10 28.30 20.05
N VAL A 45 14.61 27.30 19.29
CA VAL A 45 13.38 26.60 19.61
C VAL A 45 13.76 25.17 20.01
N SER A 46 13.41 24.79 21.22
CA SER A 46 13.56 23.42 21.70
C SER A 46 12.35 22.62 21.24
N VAL A 47 12.59 21.59 20.43
CA VAL A 47 11.54 20.70 19.95
C VAL A 47 11.49 19.47 20.86
N ASN A 48 10.32 19.18 21.41
CA ASN A 48 10.05 17.97 22.17
C ASN A 48 8.95 17.20 21.43
N LEU A 49 9.37 16.17 20.68
CA LEU A 49 8.48 15.37 19.84
C LEU A 49 8.01 14.17 20.66
N VAL A 50 6.74 14.15 21.02
CA VAL A 50 6.10 13.00 21.67
C VAL A 50 5.20 12.30 20.68
N GLY A 51 5.45 11.01 20.44
CA GLY A 51 4.66 10.15 19.56
C GLY A 51 4.19 8.89 20.28
N LEU A 52 3.22 8.20 19.67
CA LEU A 52 2.80 6.87 20.10
C LEU A 52 3.57 5.82 19.30
N VAL A 53 4.36 5.00 19.99
CA VAL A 53 5.00 3.81 19.40
C VAL A 53 4.23 2.60 19.90
N GLY A 54 3.52 1.94 18.99
CA GLY A 54 2.54 0.94 19.38
C GLY A 54 1.38 1.59 20.16
N ARG A 55 1.35 1.41 21.48
CA ARG A 55 0.33 2.02 22.36
C ARG A 55 0.93 2.88 23.47
N GLU A 56 2.23 3.07 23.46
CA GLU A 56 2.96 3.79 24.51
C GLU A 56 3.42 5.16 24.01
N PRO A 57 3.19 6.23 24.78
CA PRO A 57 3.76 7.54 24.47
C PRO A 57 5.27 7.54 24.75
N LYS A 58 6.07 7.97 23.76
CA LYS A 58 7.53 8.10 23.87
C LYS A 58 7.99 9.44 23.33
N VAL A 59 9.03 10.00 23.96
CA VAL A 59 9.76 11.10 23.39
C VAL A 59 10.70 10.54 22.32
N LEU A 60 10.58 11.05 21.11
CA LEU A 60 11.26 10.49 19.95
C LEU A 60 12.18 11.57 19.31
N SER A 61 13.35 11.16 18.91
CA SER A 61 14.18 11.95 18.00
C SER A 61 13.59 11.89 16.57
N LEU A 62 13.98 12.84 15.72
CA LEU A 62 13.56 12.88 14.33
C LEU A 62 13.89 11.56 13.59
N MET A 63 15.06 10.97 13.85
CA MET A 63 15.48 9.71 13.25
C MET A 63 14.60 8.52 13.70
N GLU A 64 14.21 8.49 14.96
CA GLU A 64 13.30 7.47 15.48
C GLU A 64 11.91 7.59 14.86
N ILE A 65 11.38 8.82 14.75
CA ILE A 65 10.08 9.03 14.08
C ILE A 65 10.11 8.53 12.63
N MET A 66 11.19 8.82 11.89
CA MET A 66 11.32 8.33 10.50
C MET A 66 11.40 6.81 10.44
N ARG A 67 12.09 6.15 11.38
CA ARG A 67 12.14 4.68 11.45
C ARG A 67 10.78 4.08 11.73
N GLU A 68 10.08 4.57 12.75
CA GLU A 68 8.74 4.12 13.12
C GLU A 68 7.74 4.33 11.97
N PHE A 69 7.85 5.46 11.25
CA PHE A 69 7.02 5.70 10.08
C PHE A 69 7.28 4.69 8.96
N LEU A 70 8.55 4.41 8.64
CA LEU A 70 8.91 3.43 7.61
C LEU A 70 8.42 2.02 7.98
N GLU A 71 8.59 1.63 9.25
CA GLU A 71 8.12 0.34 9.75
C GLU A 71 6.59 0.22 9.61
N PHE A 72 5.86 1.24 10.05
CA PHE A 72 4.40 1.30 9.87
C PHE A 72 3.99 1.20 8.39
N ARG A 73 4.71 1.86 7.48
CA ARG A 73 4.44 1.79 6.03
C ARG A 73 4.71 0.39 5.48
N CYS A 74 5.77 -0.26 5.90
CA CYS A 74 6.06 -1.65 5.53
C CYS A 74 4.93 -2.59 5.99
N ASP A 75 4.50 -2.49 7.24
CA ASP A 75 3.39 -3.27 7.78
C ASP A 75 2.08 -3.04 7.02
N ALA A 76 1.83 -1.80 6.61
CA ALA A 76 0.64 -1.46 5.84
C ALA A 76 0.66 -2.12 4.44
N VAL A 77 1.82 -2.10 3.76
CA VAL A 77 2.01 -2.77 2.46
C VAL A 77 1.86 -4.27 2.61
N GLU A 78 2.48 -4.88 3.62
CA GLU A 78 2.36 -6.33 3.87
C GLU A 78 0.92 -6.76 4.16
N ARG A 79 0.19 -6.01 5.00
CA ARG A 79 -1.23 -6.32 5.30
C ARG A 79 -2.09 -6.23 4.05
N ARG A 80 -1.85 -5.22 3.21
CA ARG A 80 -2.54 -5.09 1.93
C ARG A 80 -2.21 -6.27 1.00
N ALA A 81 -0.93 -6.62 0.87
CA ALA A 81 -0.50 -7.72 0.03
C ALA A 81 -1.07 -9.07 0.50
N ARG A 82 -1.12 -9.33 1.82
CA ARG A 82 -1.77 -10.54 2.38
C ARG A 82 -3.27 -10.61 2.06
N HIS A 83 -3.96 -9.48 2.15
CA HIS A 83 -5.39 -9.42 1.80
C HIS A 83 -5.62 -9.67 0.30
N GLU A 84 -4.83 -9.04 -0.56
CA GLU A 84 -4.90 -9.24 -2.01
C GLU A 84 -4.55 -10.70 -2.38
N LEU A 85 -3.53 -11.29 -1.75
CA LEU A 85 -3.15 -12.69 -1.93
C LEU A 85 -4.29 -13.63 -1.54
N GLN A 86 -4.92 -13.43 -0.39
CA GLN A 86 -6.06 -14.23 0.04
C GLN A 86 -7.23 -14.13 -0.94
N LYS A 87 -7.50 -12.95 -1.47
CA LYS A 87 -8.56 -12.72 -2.45
C LYS A 87 -8.23 -13.37 -3.80
N ALA A 88 -7.00 -13.21 -4.30
CA ALA A 88 -6.56 -13.78 -5.56
C ALA A 88 -6.50 -15.33 -5.51
N SER A 89 -5.92 -15.91 -4.46
CA SER A 89 -5.86 -17.35 -4.28
C SER A 89 -7.24 -18.00 -4.11
N GLY A 90 -8.16 -17.32 -3.38
CA GLY A 90 -9.54 -17.79 -3.27
C GLY A 90 -10.28 -17.77 -4.61
N ARG A 91 -10.03 -16.77 -5.46
CA ARG A 91 -10.61 -16.72 -6.82
C ARG A 91 -9.96 -17.74 -7.74
N LEU A 92 -8.65 -17.89 -7.71
CA LEU A 92 -7.91 -18.90 -8.46
C LEU A 92 -8.44 -20.30 -8.18
N HIS A 93 -8.60 -20.64 -6.92
CA HIS A 93 -9.16 -21.92 -6.49
C HIS A 93 -10.53 -22.21 -7.11
N ILE A 94 -11.40 -21.22 -7.23
CA ILE A 94 -12.72 -21.37 -7.89
C ILE A 94 -12.58 -21.55 -9.40
N VAL A 95 -11.67 -20.79 -10.04
CA VAL A 95 -11.42 -20.88 -11.48
C VAL A 95 -10.85 -22.25 -11.85
N GLU A 96 -9.93 -22.79 -11.06
CA GLU A 96 -9.42 -24.16 -11.20
C GLU A 96 -10.55 -25.19 -11.14
N GLY A 97 -11.51 -25.02 -10.22
CA GLY A 97 -12.70 -25.87 -10.15
C GLY A 97 -13.56 -25.80 -11.41
N TYR A 98 -13.74 -24.62 -12.00
CA TYR A 98 -14.46 -24.45 -13.26
C TYR A 98 -13.75 -25.12 -14.43
N LEU A 99 -12.43 -24.99 -14.51
CA LEU A 99 -11.63 -25.65 -15.56
C LEU A 99 -11.64 -27.16 -15.43
N ALA A 100 -11.58 -27.70 -14.22
CA ALA A 100 -11.71 -29.15 -13.97
C ALA A 100 -13.04 -29.68 -14.43
N VAL A 101 -14.14 -28.97 -14.22
CA VAL A 101 -15.48 -29.35 -14.70
C VAL A 101 -15.60 -29.24 -16.21
N GLN A 102 -14.99 -28.25 -16.83
CA GLN A 102 -15.01 -28.09 -18.29
C GLN A 102 -14.21 -29.18 -19.03
N ALA A 103 -13.28 -29.86 -18.36
CA ALA A 103 -12.59 -31.01 -18.93
C ALA A 103 -13.53 -32.24 -19.17
N ALA A 104 -14.63 -32.36 -18.39
CA ALA A 104 -15.57 -33.47 -18.51
C ALA A 104 -17.03 -33.00 -18.25
N PRO A 105 -17.59 -32.11 -19.08
CA PRO A 105 -18.89 -31.48 -18.83
C PRO A 105 -20.05 -32.47 -18.76
N ASP A 106 -20.06 -33.46 -19.63
CA ASP A 106 -21.12 -34.48 -19.66
C ASP A 106 -21.18 -35.32 -18.39
N ALA A 107 -20.03 -35.67 -17.83
CA ALA A 107 -19.94 -36.41 -16.59
C ALA A 107 -20.47 -35.57 -15.39
N VAL A 108 -20.18 -34.28 -15.36
CA VAL A 108 -20.70 -33.37 -14.32
C VAL A 108 -22.22 -33.26 -14.42
N VAL A 109 -22.74 -33.02 -15.63
CA VAL A 109 -24.19 -32.92 -15.85
C VAL A 109 -24.90 -34.22 -15.47
N ALA A 110 -24.33 -35.39 -15.82
CA ALA A 110 -24.87 -36.70 -15.44
C ALA A 110 -24.89 -36.88 -13.90
N THR A 111 -23.79 -36.50 -13.21
CA THR A 111 -23.70 -36.61 -11.75
C THR A 111 -24.72 -35.70 -11.06
N VAL A 112 -24.85 -34.43 -11.50
CA VAL A 112 -25.82 -33.49 -10.93
C VAL A 112 -27.26 -33.94 -11.17
N ARG A 113 -27.59 -34.51 -12.35
CA ARG A 113 -28.92 -35.04 -12.65
C ARG A 113 -29.26 -36.32 -11.88
N ALA A 114 -28.29 -37.13 -11.51
CA ALA A 114 -28.48 -38.33 -10.71
C ALA A 114 -28.74 -38.02 -9.22
N ALA A 115 -28.34 -36.87 -8.75
CA ALA A 115 -28.56 -36.45 -7.38
C ALA A 115 -30.02 -36.04 -7.13
N LYS A 116 -30.52 -36.35 -5.94
CA LYS A 116 -31.91 -36.04 -5.54
C LYS A 116 -32.10 -34.60 -5.09
N ASP A 117 -31.04 -33.99 -4.53
CA ASP A 117 -31.04 -32.64 -3.97
C ASP A 117 -29.66 -32.00 -4.12
N GLY A 118 -29.59 -30.70 -3.83
CA GLY A 118 -28.37 -29.90 -3.93
C GLY A 118 -27.21 -30.39 -3.06
N PRO A 119 -27.41 -30.69 -1.76
CA PRO A 119 -26.39 -31.26 -0.90
C PRO A 119 -25.81 -32.58 -1.39
N THR A 120 -26.66 -33.47 -1.91
CA THR A 120 -26.22 -34.74 -2.48
C THR A 120 -25.41 -34.53 -3.76
N ALA A 121 -25.77 -33.57 -4.61
CA ALA A 121 -25.00 -33.19 -5.79
C ALA A 121 -23.63 -32.60 -5.41
N GLN A 122 -23.58 -31.77 -4.37
CA GLN A 122 -22.35 -31.19 -3.85
C GLN A 122 -21.39 -32.28 -3.33
N ALA A 123 -21.90 -33.23 -2.55
CA ALA A 123 -21.13 -34.39 -2.05
C ALA A 123 -20.57 -35.24 -3.18
N ALA A 124 -21.40 -35.55 -4.20
CA ALA A 124 -20.98 -36.35 -5.37
C ALA A 124 -19.88 -35.65 -6.20
N LEU A 125 -19.85 -34.33 -6.26
CA LEU A 125 -18.77 -33.58 -6.93
C LEU A 125 -17.48 -33.56 -6.12
N GLN A 126 -17.54 -33.78 -4.82
CA GLN A 126 -16.35 -33.89 -3.96
C GLN A 126 -15.69 -35.26 -4.01
N GLU A 127 -16.40 -36.28 -4.52
CA GLU A 127 -15.90 -37.63 -4.72
C GLU A 127 -15.28 -37.83 -6.12
N LYS A 128 -14.80 -39.05 -6.37
CA LYS A 128 -14.30 -39.44 -7.72
C LYS A 128 -15.39 -39.25 -8.79
N PRO A 129 -15.05 -38.78 -9.98
CA PRO A 129 -13.68 -38.48 -10.48
C PRO A 129 -13.23 -37.04 -10.28
N PHE A 130 -14.03 -36.12 -9.72
CA PHE A 130 -13.82 -34.68 -9.78
C PHE A 130 -12.93 -34.13 -8.66
N TRP A 131 -13.02 -34.68 -7.44
CA TRP A 131 -12.24 -34.24 -6.27
C TRP A 131 -12.31 -32.73 -5.98
N LEU A 132 -13.45 -32.13 -6.22
CA LEU A 132 -13.64 -30.71 -5.97
C LEU A 132 -13.70 -30.41 -4.47
N SER A 133 -13.18 -29.28 -4.05
CA SER A 133 -13.42 -28.80 -2.70
C SER A 133 -14.89 -28.38 -2.51
N GLU A 134 -15.34 -28.27 -1.28
CA GLU A 134 -16.69 -27.82 -0.95
C GLU A 134 -17.03 -26.48 -1.65
N LYS A 135 -16.12 -25.51 -1.60
CA LYS A 135 -16.28 -24.18 -2.24
C LYS A 135 -16.31 -24.27 -3.76
N GLN A 136 -15.51 -25.15 -4.35
CA GLN A 136 -15.53 -25.38 -5.80
C GLN A 136 -16.84 -26.05 -6.22
N ALA A 137 -17.29 -27.07 -5.51
CA ALA A 137 -18.54 -27.76 -5.80
C ALA A 137 -19.75 -26.83 -5.71
N GLU A 138 -19.81 -25.96 -4.66
CA GLU A 138 -20.85 -24.95 -4.53
C GLU A 138 -20.83 -23.95 -5.71
N ALA A 139 -19.64 -23.44 -6.06
CA ALA A 139 -19.48 -22.51 -7.18
C ALA A 139 -19.87 -23.15 -8.53
N VAL A 140 -19.54 -24.41 -8.73
CA VAL A 140 -19.92 -25.18 -9.93
C VAL A 140 -21.43 -25.37 -10.02
N LEU A 141 -22.12 -25.74 -8.93
CA LEU A 141 -23.56 -25.87 -8.89
C LEU A 141 -24.29 -24.55 -9.14
N ALA A 142 -23.71 -23.44 -8.73
CA ALA A 142 -24.23 -22.08 -8.99
C ALA A 142 -23.92 -21.57 -10.40
N MET A 143 -23.10 -22.28 -11.17
CA MET A 143 -22.63 -21.83 -12.49
C MET A 143 -23.74 -22.00 -13.56
N PRO A 144 -24.05 -20.94 -14.34
CA PRO A 144 -24.96 -21.06 -15.47
C PRO A 144 -24.39 -21.96 -16.57
N LEU A 145 -25.22 -22.81 -17.15
CA LEU A 145 -24.84 -23.77 -18.22
C LEU A 145 -24.17 -23.13 -19.43
N ARG A 146 -24.48 -21.84 -19.73
CA ARG A 146 -23.84 -21.10 -20.81
C ARG A 146 -22.32 -20.96 -20.63
N ARG A 147 -21.79 -21.06 -19.41
CA ARG A 147 -20.35 -20.96 -19.11
C ARG A 147 -19.56 -22.22 -19.46
N LEU A 148 -20.25 -23.30 -19.88
CA LEU A 148 -19.62 -24.54 -20.35
C LEU A 148 -19.21 -24.47 -21.84
N THR A 149 -19.34 -23.32 -22.49
CA THR A 149 -18.95 -23.13 -23.90
C THR A 149 -17.45 -22.94 -24.06
N SER A 150 -16.90 -23.27 -25.25
CA SER A 150 -15.47 -23.13 -25.54
C SER A 150 -14.93 -21.69 -25.40
N LEU A 151 -15.73 -20.70 -25.79
CA LEU A 151 -15.34 -19.28 -25.63
C LEU A 151 -15.13 -18.85 -24.18
N GLU A 152 -15.92 -19.42 -23.27
CA GLU A 152 -15.74 -19.15 -21.83
C GLU A 152 -14.54 -19.93 -21.25
N HIS A 153 -14.19 -21.09 -21.83
CA HIS A 153 -13.00 -21.82 -21.44
C HIS A 153 -11.71 -21.03 -21.66
N ASP A 154 -11.57 -20.38 -22.81
CA ASP A 154 -10.40 -19.55 -23.12
C ASP A 154 -10.28 -18.34 -22.17
N LYS A 155 -11.42 -17.75 -21.80
CA LYS A 155 -11.45 -16.66 -20.82
C LYS A 155 -11.04 -17.13 -19.42
N LEU A 156 -11.52 -18.32 -18.99
CA LEU A 156 -11.15 -18.88 -17.69
C LEU A 156 -9.67 -19.26 -17.63
N LYS A 157 -9.08 -19.76 -18.73
CA LYS A 157 -7.64 -20.01 -18.81
C LYS A 157 -6.82 -18.73 -18.76
N ALA A 158 -7.28 -17.67 -19.42
CA ALA A 158 -6.63 -16.37 -19.33
C ALA A 158 -6.71 -15.79 -17.91
N GLU A 159 -7.88 -15.93 -17.25
CA GLU A 159 -8.08 -15.52 -15.85
C GLU A 159 -7.19 -16.35 -14.89
N GLU A 160 -7.08 -17.66 -15.10
CA GLU A 160 -6.19 -18.53 -14.32
C GLU A 160 -4.73 -18.07 -14.42
N ALA A 161 -4.24 -17.84 -15.64
CA ALA A 161 -2.86 -17.38 -15.86
C ALA A 161 -2.59 -16.01 -15.19
N GLU A 162 -3.52 -15.07 -15.30
CA GLU A 162 -3.41 -13.76 -14.64
C GLU A 162 -3.39 -13.89 -13.13
N LEU A 163 -4.32 -14.67 -12.55
CA LEU A 163 -4.40 -14.88 -11.11
C LEU A 163 -3.17 -15.62 -10.57
N THR A 164 -2.66 -16.61 -11.29
CA THR A 164 -1.43 -17.34 -10.93
C THR A 164 -0.25 -16.38 -10.87
N ALA A 165 -0.04 -15.59 -11.92
CA ALA A 165 1.02 -14.59 -11.94
C ALA A 165 0.87 -13.58 -10.79
N ARG A 166 -0.36 -13.17 -10.46
CA ARG A 166 -0.63 -12.27 -9.34
C ARG A 166 -0.34 -12.89 -7.99
N VAL A 167 -0.71 -14.15 -7.78
CA VAL A 167 -0.41 -14.92 -6.56
C VAL A 167 1.09 -15.08 -6.38
N ASP A 168 1.83 -15.41 -7.45
CA ASP A 168 3.29 -15.57 -7.43
C ASP A 168 3.98 -14.24 -7.09
N ASP A 169 3.55 -13.13 -7.70
CA ASP A 169 4.12 -11.80 -7.41
C ASP A 169 3.89 -11.37 -5.97
N LEU A 170 2.65 -11.53 -5.46
CA LEU A 170 2.31 -11.21 -4.07
C LEU A 170 3.03 -12.11 -3.06
N THR A 171 3.17 -13.38 -3.38
CA THR A 171 3.93 -14.34 -2.55
C THR A 171 5.40 -13.96 -2.51
N GLY A 172 5.98 -13.63 -3.66
CA GLY A 172 7.36 -13.15 -3.76
C GLY A 172 7.58 -11.81 -3.03
N LEU A 173 6.60 -10.90 -3.07
CA LEU A 173 6.63 -9.66 -2.32
C LEU A 173 6.66 -9.91 -0.81
N LEU A 174 5.80 -10.79 -0.31
CA LEU A 174 5.70 -11.13 1.11
C LEU A 174 6.90 -11.94 1.63
N GLY A 175 7.59 -12.65 0.75
CA GLY A 175 8.78 -13.43 1.08
C GLY A 175 10.07 -12.60 1.15
N ASP A 176 10.08 -11.36 0.63
CA ASP A 176 11.27 -10.52 0.55
C ASP A 176 11.02 -9.11 1.08
N ARG A 177 11.55 -8.83 2.27
CA ARG A 177 11.44 -7.51 2.91
C ARG A 177 12.05 -6.37 2.06
N SER A 178 13.08 -6.67 1.26
CA SER A 178 13.69 -5.66 0.37
C SER A 178 12.70 -5.19 -0.70
N ARG A 179 11.87 -6.10 -1.23
CA ARG A 179 10.79 -5.78 -2.17
C ARG A 179 9.68 -4.95 -1.52
N VAL A 180 9.34 -5.25 -0.26
CA VAL A 180 8.37 -4.46 0.51
C VAL A 180 8.86 -3.02 0.66
N ILE A 181 10.12 -2.81 1.07
CA ILE A 181 10.73 -1.48 1.23
C ILE A 181 10.76 -0.72 -0.11
N ALA A 182 11.15 -1.38 -1.20
CA ALA A 182 11.13 -0.79 -2.53
C ALA A 182 9.72 -0.35 -2.96
N THR A 183 8.70 -1.14 -2.62
CA THR A 183 7.28 -0.81 -2.89
C THR A 183 6.84 0.43 -2.11
N VAL A 184 7.24 0.58 -0.84
CA VAL A 184 6.97 1.80 -0.05
C VAL A 184 7.53 3.03 -0.78
N GLY A 185 8.78 2.99 -1.24
CA GLY A 185 9.40 4.11 -1.97
C GLY A 185 8.75 4.45 -3.31
N SER A 186 8.17 3.46 -4.01
CA SER A 186 7.46 3.68 -5.27
C SER A 186 6.08 4.31 -5.07
N VAL A 187 5.35 3.89 -4.03
CA VAL A 187 4.03 4.47 -3.68
C VAL A 187 4.16 5.94 -3.31
N GLU A 188 5.16 6.30 -2.51
CA GLU A 188 5.40 7.71 -2.14
C GLU A 188 5.74 8.60 -3.33
N LYS A 189 6.48 8.07 -4.32
CA LYS A 189 6.75 8.80 -5.58
C LYS A 189 5.48 9.00 -6.40
N ALA A 190 4.60 8.01 -6.45
CA ALA A 190 3.33 8.10 -7.18
C ALA A 190 2.35 9.09 -6.51
N ASP A 191 2.31 9.15 -5.19
CA ASP A 191 1.45 10.07 -4.45
C ASP A 191 1.92 11.53 -4.64
N ARG A 192 3.24 11.81 -4.58
CA ARG A 192 3.81 13.14 -4.87
C ARG A 192 3.59 13.62 -6.32
N ALA A 193 3.41 12.73 -7.26
CA ALA A 193 3.14 13.10 -8.65
C ALA A 193 1.67 13.46 -8.91
N ARG A 194 0.79 13.25 -7.93
CA ARG A 194 -0.64 13.56 -7.98
C ARG A 194 -1.02 14.86 -7.26
N GLU A 195 -0.12 15.40 -6.43
CA GLU A 195 -0.19 16.71 -5.80
C GLU A 195 0.39 17.80 -6.71
#